data_3f7104517556f369bc18d8e2a108ab51
#
_entry.id   3f7104517556f369bc18d8e2a108ab51
#
_cell.length_a   1.000
_cell.length_b   1.000
_cell.length_c   1.000
_cell.angle_alpha   90.00
_cell.angle_beta   90.00
_cell.angle_gamma   90.00
#
_symmetry.space_group_name_H-M   'P 1'
#
loop_
_entity.id
_entity.type
_entity.pdbx_description
1 polymer ?
#
loop_
_entity_poly.entity_id
_entity_poly.type
_entity_poly.pdbx_seq_one_letter_code
_entity_poly.pdbx_strand_id
1 'polypeptide(L)'
;MVKKVFVSAAIALAAAACQTQQNQPRPDVWSANYNVSFDVMVACLAAPPPPAYQVYAPAYPEAGMARIVFIPANTPQARSEYVVLRMVGNNSMVSWKRFGSVRGLDWLDGEARKRADACAGV
;
A
#
# COMPACT_ATOMS: atom_id res chain seq x y z
N MET A 1 24.08 -55.75 6.79
CA MET A 1 24.05 -55.20 6.74
C MET A 1 23.81 -54.05 6.51
N VAL A 2 23.45 -53.49 6.55
CA VAL A 2 23.29 -52.53 6.33
C VAL A 2 22.86 -51.57 6.27
N LYS A 3 22.64 -50.99 6.19
CA LYS A 3 22.22 -50.15 6.18
C LYS A 3 21.99 -49.11 6.06
N LYS A 4 21.66 -48.50 5.85
CA LYS A 4 21.39 -47.60 5.72
C LYS A 4 21.15 -46.62 5.58
N VAL A 5 20.64 -45.82 5.68
CA VAL A 5 20.45 -44.95 5.59
C VAL A 5 20.26 -43.96 5.27
N PHE A 6 19.92 -43.25 5.17
CA PHE A 6 19.71 -42.30 4.79
C PHE A 6 19.31 -41.31 4.91
N VAL A 7 18.73 -40.79 4.68
CA VAL A 7 18.44 -39.95 4.96
C VAL A 7 18.53 -38.76 4.49
N SER A 8 18.46 -38.12 4.49
CA SER A 8 18.76 -36.96 3.85
C SER A 8 17.70 -36.21 3.24
N ALA A 9 16.51 -36.28 3.57
CA ALA A 9 15.44 -35.58 2.96
C ALA A 9 15.18 -34.22 3.57
N ALA A 10 15.81 -33.85 4.62
CA ALA A 10 15.42 -32.65 5.37
C ALA A 10 15.92 -31.33 4.81
N ILE A 11 16.80 -31.36 3.83
CA ILE A 11 17.49 -30.13 3.40
C ILE A 11 16.65 -29.28 2.48
N ALA A 12 15.69 -29.86 1.78
CA ALA A 12 14.95 -29.14 0.74
C ALA A 12 13.98 -28.09 1.28
N LEU A 13 13.62 -28.17 2.55
CA LEU A 13 12.60 -27.27 3.09
C LEU A 13 13.08 -25.85 3.34
N ALA A 14 14.36 -25.65 3.54
CA ALA A 14 14.86 -24.33 3.89
C ALA A 14 14.80 -23.33 2.75
N ALA A 15 14.90 -23.79 1.51
CA ALA A 15 14.93 -22.89 0.37
C ALA A 15 13.59 -22.22 0.08
N ALA A 16 12.49 -22.89 0.40
CA ALA A 16 11.17 -22.33 0.11
C ALA A 16 10.83 -21.13 0.98
N ALA A 17 11.32 -21.10 2.22
CA ALA A 17 11.02 -19.99 3.12
C ALA A 17 11.64 -18.67 2.67
N CYS A 18 12.83 -18.72 2.07
CA CYS A 18 13.49 -17.50 1.61
C CYS A 18 12.78 -16.85 0.44
N GLN A 19 12.21 -17.66 -0.44
CA GLN A 19 11.50 -17.12 -1.61
C GLN A 19 10.22 -16.42 -1.20
N THR A 20 9.56 -16.92 -0.18
CA THR A 20 8.31 -16.31 0.29
C THR A 20 8.53 -14.92 0.83
N GLN A 21 9.63 -14.68 1.51
CA GLN A 21 9.91 -13.39 2.11
C GLN A 21 10.15 -12.30 1.08
N GLN A 22 10.68 -12.64 -0.08
CA GLN A 22 10.97 -11.66 -1.11
C GLN A 22 9.71 -11.07 -1.74
N ASN A 23 8.61 -11.78 -1.67
CA ASN A 23 7.37 -11.38 -2.31
C ASN A 23 6.33 -10.86 -1.33
N GLN A 24 6.72 -10.59 -0.10
CA GLN A 24 5.78 -10.05 0.88
C GLN A 24 5.41 -8.61 0.52
N PRO A 25 4.12 -8.26 0.59
CA PRO A 25 3.72 -6.88 0.38
C PRO A 25 4.28 -5.98 1.47
N ARG A 26 4.48 -4.72 1.13
CA ARG A 26 4.91 -3.74 2.12
C ARG A 26 3.82 -3.55 3.16
N PRO A 27 4.20 -3.39 4.43
CA PRO A 27 3.20 -3.14 5.47
C PRO A 27 2.57 -1.77 5.29
N ASP A 28 1.34 -1.64 5.76
CA ASP A 28 0.66 -0.36 5.78
C ASP A 28 1.27 0.53 6.85
N VAL A 29 1.45 1.80 6.55
CA VAL A 29 1.80 2.81 7.55
C VAL A 29 0.56 3.12 8.39
N TRP A 30 -0.58 3.30 7.73
CA TRP A 30 -1.87 3.40 8.39
C TRP A 30 -2.94 2.85 7.46
N SER A 31 -4.08 2.54 8.05
CA SER A 31 -5.25 2.05 7.32
C SER A 31 -6.49 2.55 8.04
N ALA A 32 -7.51 2.94 7.29
CA ALA A 32 -8.73 3.48 7.87
C ALA A 32 -9.93 3.14 7.00
N ASN A 33 -11.07 2.94 7.65
CA ASN A 33 -12.35 2.75 6.98
C ASN A 33 -13.09 4.07 6.94
N TYR A 34 -13.73 4.34 5.79
CA TYR A 34 -14.46 5.56 5.57
C TYR A 34 -15.87 5.26 5.06
N ASN A 35 -16.84 6.07 5.47
CA ASN A 35 -18.23 5.99 5.01
C ASN A 35 -18.41 6.74 3.69
N VAL A 36 -17.57 6.45 2.74
CA VAL A 36 -17.58 7.07 1.43
C VAL A 36 -17.35 5.96 0.41
N SER A 37 -18.06 6.00 -0.69
CA SER A 37 -17.93 4.97 -1.71
C SER A 37 -16.53 4.90 -2.29
N PHE A 38 -16.17 3.74 -2.81
CA PHE A 38 -14.91 3.52 -3.48
C PHE A 38 -14.68 4.55 -4.58
N ASP A 39 -15.68 4.77 -5.43
CA ASP A 39 -15.52 5.66 -6.59
C ASP A 39 -15.30 7.11 -6.16
N VAL A 40 -16.01 7.56 -5.14
CA VAL A 40 -15.85 8.91 -4.62
C VAL A 40 -14.49 9.10 -3.98
N MET A 41 -14.05 8.13 -3.18
CA MET A 41 -12.75 8.20 -2.53
C MET A 41 -11.61 8.22 -3.57
N VAL A 42 -11.67 7.34 -4.56
CA VAL A 42 -10.64 7.28 -5.61
C VAL A 42 -10.58 8.60 -6.38
N ALA A 43 -11.73 9.13 -6.78
CA ALA A 43 -11.77 10.38 -7.52
C ALA A 43 -11.19 11.54 -6.70
N CYS A 44 -11.50 11.58 -5.41
CA CYS A 44 -11.00 12.64 -4.53
C CYS A 44 -9.50 12.54 -4.33
N LEU A 45 -8.98 11.35 -4.04
CA LEU A 45 -7.55 11.15 -3.81
C LEU A 45 -6.73 11.35 -5.07
N ALA A 46 -7.29 11.07 -6.24
CA ALA A 46 -6.61 11.26 -7.52
C ALA A 46 -6.76 12.67 -8.08
N ALA A 47 -7.54 13.53 -7.43
CA ALA A 47 -7.73 14.91 -7.88
C ALA A 47 -6.40 15.67 -7.81
N PRO A 48 -6.24 16.74 -8.58
CA PRO A 48 -5.00 17.52 -8.56
C PRO A 48 -4.66 17.96 -7.15
N PRO A 49 -3.43 17.66 -6.69
CA PRO A 49 -3.00 18.02 -5.36
C PRO A 49 -2.49 19.47 -5.34
N PRO A 50 -2.15 20.00 -4.16
CA PRO A 50 -1.41 21.25 -4.09
C PRO A 50 -0.12 21.17 -4.94
N PRO A 51 0.44 22.31 -5.37
CA PRO A 51 1.58 22.29 -6.31
C PRO A 51 2.81 21.53 -5.83
N ALA A 52 2.94 21.29 -4.52
CA ALA A 52 4.10 20.60 -3.95
C ALA A 52 4.07 19.08 -4.14
N TYR A 53 3.02 18.52 -4.75
CA TYR A 53 2.86 17.06 -4.85
C TYR A 53 2.47 16.67 -6.27
N GLN A 54 2.83 15.45 -6.64
CA GLN A 54 2.34 14.82 -7.87
C GLN A 54 1.50 13.61 -7.50
N VAL A 55 0.39 13.46 -8.19
CA VAL A 55 -0.47 12.29 -8.07
C VAL A 55 -0.65 11.69 -9.44
N TYR A 56 -0.35 10.41 -9.58
CA TYR A 56 -0.56 9.72 -10.84
C TYR A 56 -1.99 9.22 -10.95
N ALA A 57 -2.43 8.99 -12.18
CA ALA A 57 -3.74 8.42 -12.45
C ALA A 57 -3.87 7.08 -11.72
N PRO A 58 -5.07 6.75 -11.21
CA PRO A 58 -5.26 5.50 -10.49
C PRO A 58 -5.01 4.30 -11.37
N ALA A 59 -4.38 3.27 -10.81
CA ALA A 59 -4.28 1.96 -11.42
C ALA A 59 -5.26 1.03 -10.72
N TYR A 60 -5.87 0.12 -11.48
CA TYR A 60 -6.86 -0.82 -10.96
C TYR A 60 -6.35 -2.25 -11.17
N PRO A 61 -5.54 -2.77 -10.22
CA PRO A 61 -4.98 -4.12 -10.37
C PRO A 61 -6.06 -5.20 -10.42
N GLU A 62 -7.17 -4.96 -9.73
CA GLU A 62 -8.31 -5.85 -9.74
C GLU A 62 -9.58 -5.06 -9.43
N ALA A 63 -10.73 -5.69 -9.63
CA ALA A 63 -12.02 -5.04 -9.36
C ALA A 63 -12.12 -4.67 -7.89
N GLY A 64 -12.56 -3.44 -7.62
CA GLY A 64 -12.71 -2.96 -6.25
C GLY A 64 -11.41 -2.61 -5.57
N MET A 65 -10.31 -2.48 -6.30
CA MET A 65 -9.02 -2.04 -5.77
C MET A 65 -8.46 -0.96 -6.67
N ALA A 66 -8.00 0.14 -6.08
CA ALA A 66 -7.29 1.20 -6.79
C ALA A 66 -5.99 1.51 -6.06
N ARG A 67 -4.95 1.80 -6.83
CA ARG A 67 -3.66 2.23 -6.31
C ARG A 67 -3.36 3.60 -6.88
N ILE A 68 -3.04 4.54 -6.01
CA ILE A 68 -2.79 5.93 -6.39
C ILE A 68 -1.43 6.32 -5.86
N VAL A 69 -0.47 6.51 -6.77
CA VAL A 69 0.90 6.87 -6.41
C VAL A 69 0.98 8.38 -6.16
N PHE A 70 1.65 8.74 -5.09
CA PHE A 70 1.75 10.10 -4.58
C PHE A 70 3.21 10.42 -4.33
N ILE A 71 3.72 11.50 -4.94
CA ILE A 71 5.13 11.86 -4.85
C ILE A 71 5.25 13.33 -4.46
N PRO A 72 5.93 13.63 -3.32
CA PRO A 72 6.26 15.03 -3.02
C PRO A 72 7.25 15.57 -4.04
N ALA A 73 7.02 16.79 -4.52
CA ALA A 73 7.84 17.36 -5.58
C ALA A 73 9.30 17.54 -5.15
N ASN A 74 9.53 17.89 -3.89
CA ASN A 74 10.87 18.16 -3.37
C ASN A 74 11.59 16.94 -2.83
N THR A 75 10.92 15.79 -2.79
CA THR A 75 11.47 14.58 -2.21
C THR A 75 10.98 13.37 -3.00
N PRO A 76 11.48 13.18 -4.25
CA PRO A 76 11.01 12.09 -5.09
C PRO A 76 11.22 10.71 -4.48
N GLN A 77 12.22 10.55 -3.61
CA GLN A 77 12.47 9.26 -2.94
C GLN A 77 11.41 8.94 -1.89
N ALA A 78 10.57 9.91 -1.54
CA ALA A 78 9.45 9.70 -0.61
C ALA A 78 8.20 9.18 -1.32
N ARG A 79 8.35 8.58 -2.48
CA ARG A 79 7.26 7.98 -3.23
C ARG A 79 6.45 7.03 -2.36
N SER A 80 5.13 7.18 -2.40
CA SER A 80 4.22 6.43 -1.56
C SER A 80 2.94 6.16 -2.35
N GLU A 81 2.04 5.37 -1.80
CA GLU A 81 0.78 5.11 -2.48
C GLU A 81 -0.37 4.96 -1.51
N TYR A 82 -1.55 5.35 -1.98
CA TYR A 82 -2.80 4.94 -1.38
C TYR A 82 -3.25 3.64 -2.04
N VAL A 83 -3.78 2.72 -1.25
CA VAL A 83 -4.53 1.57 -1.75
C VAL A 83 -5.95 1.74 -1.26
N VAL A 84 -6.90 1.83 -2.17
CA VAL A 84 -8.31 1.99 -1.83
C VAL A 84 -9.02 0.70 -2.18
N LEU A 85 -9.76 0.17 -1.22
CA LEU A 85 -10.54 -1.05 -1.39
C LEU A 85 -12.02 -0.74 -1.26
N ARG A 86 -12.82 -1.30 -2.16
CA ARG A 86 -14.27 -1.25 -2.05
C ARG A 86 -14.71 -2.17 -0.91
N MET A 87 -15.50 -1.62 -0.02
CA MET A 87 -16.04 -2.37 1.10
C MET A 87 -17.54 -2.54 0.92
N VAL A 88 -18.16 -3.30 1.81
CA VAL A 88 -19.59 -3.56 1.78
C VAL A 88 -20.35 -2.25 1.92
N GLY A 89 -21.40 -2.10 1.11
CA GLY A 89 -22.19 -0.87 1.10
C GLY A 89 -21.43 0.26 0.41
N ASN A 90 -21.69 1.50 0.84
CA ASN A 90 -21.00 2.67 0.32
C ASN A 90 -19.79 3.04 1.16
N ASN A 91 -18.97 2.04 1.46
CA ASN A 91 -17.79 2.22 2.30
C ASN A 91 -16.53 1.89 1.51
N SER A 92 -15.43 2.45 1.97
CA SER A 92 -14.11 2.17 1.41
C SER A 92 -13.09 2.06 2.53
N MET A 93 -12.01 1.32 2.28
CA MET A 93 -10.87 1.28 3.17
C MET A 93 -9.69 1.86 2.43
N VAL A 94 -8.97 2.77 3.09
CA VAL A 94 -7.79 3.41 2.52
C VAL A 94 -6.60 3.00 3.34
N SER A 95 -5.57 2.50 2.67
CA SER A 95 -4.28 2.18 3.27
C SER A 95 -3.22 3.05 2.64
N TRP A 96 -2.23 3.41 3.43
CA TRP A 96 -1.11 4.22 3.01
C TRP A 96 0.17 3.42 3.15
N LYS A 97 0.96 3.36 2.08
CA LYS A 97 2.20 2.59 2.03
C LYS A 97 3.32 3.45 1.48
N ARG A 98 4.52 3.29 2.05
CA ARG A 98 5.72 3.92 1.52
C ARG A 98 6.46 2.94 0.63
N PHE A 99 7.07 3.43 -0.44
CA PHE A 99 7.87 2.60 -1.34
C PHE A 99 9.29 2.39 -0.88
N GLY A 100 9.81 3.29 -0.09
CA GLY A 100 11.20 3.20 0.35
C GLY A 100 11.31 3.22 1.86
N SER A 101 12.54 3.15 2.33
CA SER A 101 12.87 3.22 3.74
C SER A 101 13.48 4.56 4.11
N VAL A 102 13.00 5.63 3.51
CA VAL A 102 13.45 6.99 3.81
C VAL A 102 12.93 7.39 5.18
N ARG A 103 13.79 7.97 5.99
CA ARG A 103 13.42 8.41 7.34
C ARG A 103 12.87 9.82 7.32
N GLY A 104 12.18 10.20 8.38
CA GLY A 104 11.69 11.55 8.54
C GLY A 104 10.45 11.87 7.74
N LEU A 105 9.67 10.87 7.37
CA LEU A 105 8.46 11.04 6.56
C LEU A 105 7.16 10.99 7.35
N ASP A 106 7.24 11.12 8.67
CA ASP A 106 6.02 11.09 9.49
C ASP A 106 5.07 12.23 9.11
N TRP A 107 5.63 13.37 8.72
CA TRP A 107 4.82 14.49 8.27
C TRP A 107 4.03 14.14 7.01
N LEU A 108 4.62 13.37 6.09
CA LEU A 108 3.95 12.96 4.86
C LEU A 108 2.82 11.97 5.15
N ASP A 109 3.05 11.06 6.08
CA ASP A 109 2.01 10.10 6.50
C ASP A 109 0.82 10.85 7.09
N GLY A 110 1.08 11.88 7.88
CA GLY A 110 0.03 12.73 8.44
C GLY A 110 -0.73 13.53 7.39
N GLU A 111 -0.02 14.07 6.41
CA GLU A 111 -0.66 14.81 5.33
C GLU A 111 -1.52 13.89 4.46
N ALA A 112 -1.04 12.68 4.19
CA ALA A 112 -1.81 11.69 3.44
C ALA A 112 -3.09 11.33 4.18
N ARG A 113 -3.04 11.19 5.50
CA ARG A 113 -4.19 10.89 6.32
C ARG A 113 -5.19 12.05 6.31
N LYS A 114 -4.71 13.28 6.47
CA LYS A 114 -5.58 14.46 6.42
C LYS A 114 -6.32 14.55 5.09
N ARG A 115 -5.62 14.25 3.99
CA ARG A 115 -6.25 14.29 2.68
C ARG A 115 -7.36 13.25 2.57
N ALA A 116 -7.12 12.03 3.04
CA ALA A 116 -8.14 10.98 3.02
C ALA A 116 -9.33 11.35 3.91
N ASP A 117 -9.06 11.90 5.10
CA ASP A 117 -10.11 12.36 6.00
C ASP A 117 -10.95 13.46 5.34
N ALA A 118 -10.32 14.41 4.67
CA ALA A 118 -11.01 15.47 3.96
C ALA A 118 -11.89 14.93 2.84
N CYS A 119 -11.41 13.92 2.11
CA CYS A 119 -12.19 13.27 1.06
C CYS A 119 -13.43 12.60 1.61
N ALA A 120 -13.39 12.15 2.85
CA ALA A 120 -14.53 11.52 3.51
C ALA A 120 -15.41 12.51 4.29
N GLY A 121 -15.01 13.79 4.36
CA GLY A 121 -15.77 14.79 5.08
C GLY A 121 -15.61 14.71 6.60
N VAL A 122 -14.52 14.16 7.07
CA VAL A 122 -14.25 14.05 8.52
C VAL A 122 -13.10 14.92 8.97
#